data_a6c1609d49a9e6b0ee83446ca075b489
#
_entry.id   a6c1609d49a9e6b0ee83446ca075b489
#
_cell.length_a   1.000
_cell.length_b   1.000
_cell.length_c   1.000
_cell.angle_alpha   90.00
_cell.angle_beta   90.00
_cell.angle_gamma   90.00
#
_symmetry.space_group_name_H-M   'P 1'
#
loop_
_entity.id
_entity.type
_entity.pdbx_description
1 polymer ?
#
loop_
_entity_poly.entity_id
_entity_poly.type
_entity_poly.pdbx_seq_one_letter_code
_entity_poly.pdbx_strand_id
1 'polypeptide(L)'
;MRKNMTAVAALAAVAVLAFGVAGCGSDDGGEKKFKVADVSKESFVSTTKYADSGLPPSVQEQDKKGNLKITTEVPNQGKTEIYYVDKKFYRCENGPCTEDATLNEAAADTDMVKQFQDQLQQAKDAAKYLGEESCSAGTCETWEMGGQKYFLDKDHRLSRVVASATNPYTNEPTEMTTEVEYKDVPEIKVPQT
;
A
#
# COMPACT_ATOMS: atom_id res chain seq x y z
N MET A 1 30.88 8.13 -14.82
CA MET A 1 30.40 7.18 -13.81
C MET A 1 29.06 7.69 -13.27
N ARG A 2 27.95 7.25 -13.84
CA ARG A 2 26.60 7.57 -13.34
C ARG A 2 26.21 6.40 -12.41
N LYS A 3 26.24 6.65 -11.11
CA LYS A 3 25.79 5.68 -10.11
C LYS A 3 24.28 5.54 -10.20
N ASN A 4 23.83 4.31 -10.32
CA ASN A 4 22.46 3.87 -10.37
C ASN A 4 21.69 4.29 -9.10
N MET A 5 20.87 5.34 -9.23
CA MET A 5 19.94 5.81 -8.18
C MET A 5 18.52 5.20 -8.35
N THR A 6 18.38 4.07 -9.04
CA THR A 6 17.08 3.54 -9.47
C THR A 6 16.47 2.52 -8.52
N ALA A 7 17.16 2.16 -7.42
CA ALA A 7 16.71 1.04 -6.57
C ALA A 7 15.68 1.39 -5.47
N VAL A 8 15.40 2.68 -5.22
CA VAL A 8 14.60 3.10 -4.04
C VAL A 8 13.13 3.37 -4.36
N ALA A 9 12.78 3.58 -5.62
CA ALA A 9 11.42 4.03 -6.00
C ALA A 9 10.31 2.99 -5.80
N ALA A 10 10.62 1.70 -5.85
CA ALA A 10 9.59 0.64 -5.76
C ALA A 10 9.03 0.42 -4.34
N LEU A 11 9.79 0.78 -3.30
CA LEU A 11 9.34 0.69 -1.90
C LEU A 11 8.50 1.89 -1.45
N ALA A 12 8.55 3.01 -2.17
CA ALA A 12 7.80 4.21 -1.82
C ALA A 12 6.27 4.00 -1.80
N ALA A 13 5.75 3.04 -2.55
CA ALA A 13 4.32 2.74 -2.56
C ALA A 13 3.79 2.15 -1.24
N VAL A 14 4.66 1.57 -0.41
CA VAL A 14 4.28 1.03 0.91
C VAL A 14 4.68 1.97 2.05
N ALA A 15 5.68 2.84 1.84
CA ALA A 15 6.29 3.66 2.90
C ALA A 15 5.66 5.06 3.08
N VAL A 16 4.67 5.46 2.28
CA VAL A 16 4.11 6.84 2.29
C VAL A 16 3.23 7.14 3.52
N LEU A 17 3.09 6.23 4.46
CA LEU A 17 2.18 6.40 5.59
C LEU A 17 2.84 6.87 6.91
N ALA A 18 4.08 7.35 6.87
CA ALA A 18 4.73 7.93 8.03
C ALA A 18 4.54 9.45 8.07
N PHE A 19 3.40 9.94 8.58
CA PHE A 19 3.20 11.36 8.85
C PHE A 19 2.83 11.63 10.29
N GLY A 20 3.53 12.61 10.84
CA GLY A 20 3.28 13.16 12.16
C GLY A 20 1.90 13.85 12.20
N VAL A 21 1.11 13.48 13.20
CA VAL A 21 -0.22 14.02 13.43
C VAL A 21 -0.11 15.26 14.31
N ALA A 22 -0.50 16.41 13.79
CA ALA A 22 -0.87 17.58 14.58
C ALA A 22 -2.23 18.07 14.07
N GLY A 23 -3.29 17.87 14.83
CA GLY A 23 -4.62 18.35 14.46
C GLY A 23 -5.58 18.37 15.64
N CYS A 24 -6.06 19.55 16.00
CA CYS A 24 -7.15 19.78 16.95
C CYS A 24 -8.48 19.46 16.28
N GLY A 25 -9.32 18.69 16.98
CA GLY A 25 -10.67 18.40 16.58
C GLY A 25 -11.71 19.30 17.26
N SER A 26 -12.93 19.30 16.78
CA SER A 26 -14.14 19.67 17.55
C SER A 26 -15.40 19.05 16.95
N ASP A 27 -16.11 18.36 17.81
CA ASP A 27 -17.53 18.17 18.10
C ASP A 27 -18.63 18.12 17.01
N ASP A 28 -19.39 17.09 17.11
CA ASP A 28 -20.81 16.85 17.43
C ASP A 28 -21.52 15.94 16.41
N GLY A 29 -22.11 14.88 16.99
CA GLY A 29 -23.09 13.99 16.35
C GLY A 29 -22.62 12.55 16.38
N GLY A 30 -23.14 11.74 17.31
CA GLY A 30 -22.97 10.29 17.48
C GLY A 30 -21.70 9.71 16.89
N GLU A 31 -20.58 9.84 17.59
CA GLU A 31 -19.25 9.57 17.06
C GLU A 31 -19.12 8.15 16.50
N LYS A 32 -19.19 8.01 15.19
CA LYS A 32 -18.65 6.80 14.56
C LYS A 32 -17.17 6.72 14.93
N LYS A 33 -16.75 5.56 15.43
CA LYS A 33 -15.35 5.33 15.77
C LYS A 33 -14.65 4.65 14.60
N PHE A 34 -13.53 5.20 14.19
CA PHE A 34 -12.67 4.58 13.18
C PHE A 34 -12.23 3.19 13.65
N LYS A 35 -12.49 2.19 12.82
CA LYS A 35 -12.12 0.80 13.08
C LYS A 35 -11.72 0.15 11.78
N VAL A 36 -10.56 -0.49 11.74
CA VAL A 36 -10.07 -1.27 10.60
C VAL A 36 -9.99 -2.73 10.98
N ALA A 37 -10.50 -3.60 10.12
CA ALA A 37 -10.40 -5.04 10.29
C ALA A 37 -8.94 -5.52 10.14
N ASP A 38 -8.59 -6.57 10.88
CA ASP A 38 -7.32 -7.27 10.69
C ASP A 38 -7.39 -8.12 9.42
N VAL A 39 -6.62 -7.74 8.41
CA VAL A 39 -6.56 -8.41 7.10
C VAL A 39 -5.24 -9.17 6.89
N SER A 40 -4.45 -9.38 7.94
CA SER A 40 -3.15 -10.04 7.85
C SER A 40 -3.20 -11.47 7.31
N LYS A 41 -4.37 -12.12 7.41
CA LYS A 41 -4.63 -13.49 6.93
C LYS A 41 -5.60 -13.54 5.75
N GLU A 42 -5.97 -12.38 5.21
CA GLU A 42 -6.81 -12.32 4.04
C GLU A 42 -5.96 -12.23 2.77
N SER A 43 -6.49 -12.73 1.67
CA SER A 43 -5.88 -12.53 0.36
C SER A 43 -6.54 -11.36 -0.34
N PHE A 44 -5.71 -10.53 -0.98
CA PHE A 44 -6.17 -9.36 -1.70
C PHE A 44 -5.25 -8.98 -2.86
N VAL A 45 -5.77 -8.16 -3.74
CA VAL A 45 -4.99 -7.44 -4.75
C VAL A 45 -5.19 -5.96 -4.52
N SER A 46 -4.11 -5.20 -4.40
CA SER A 46 -4.17 -3.74 -4.41
C SER A 46 -3.51 -3.17 -5.66
N THR A 47 -4.11 -2.09 -6.17
CA THR A 47 -3.64 -1.40 -7.38
C THR A 47 -3.43 0.06 -7.06
N THR A 48 -2.19 0.52 -7.17
CA THR A 48 -1.81 1.92 -6.92
C THR A 48 -1.56 2.65 -8.22
N LYS A 49 -2.19 3.81 -8.37
CA LYS A 49 -2.06 4.70 -9.53
C LYS A 49 -1.66 6.10 -9.07
N TYR A 50 -0.86 6.78 -9.86
CA TYR A 50 -0.56 8.20 -9.70
C TYR A 50 -1.36 8.98 -10.76
N ALA A 51 -2.11 9.99 -10.34
CA ALA A 51 -2.87 10.83 -11.24
C ALA A 51 -1.93 11.50 -12.26
N ASP A 52 -2.40 11.63 -13.49
CA ASP A 52 -1.73 12.34 -14.59
C ASP A 52 -0.28 11.92 -14.88
N SER A 53 0.15 10.78 -14.35
CA SER A 53 1.55 10.33 -14.48
C SER A 53 1.86 9.64 -15.82
N GLY A 54 0.83 9.13 -16.50
CA GLY A 54 1.01 8.24 -17.66
C GLY A 54 1.72 6.91 -17.34
N LEU A 55 1.98 6.65 -16.06
CA LEU A 55 2.66 5.44 -15.60
C LEU A 55 1.68 4.27 -15.47
N PRO A 56 2.13 3.06 -15.79
CA PRO A 56 1.38 1.86 -15.44
C PRO A 56 1.16 1.77 -13.93
N PRO A 57 0.03 1.21 -13.48
CA PRO A 57 -0.22 1.01 -12.07
C PRO A 57 0.76 0.02 -11.46
N SER A 58 1.11 0.24 -10.19
CA SER A 58 1.75 -0.77 -9.37
C SER A 58 0.69 -1.71 -8.80
N VAL A 59 0.94 -3.01 -8.86
CA VAL A 59 0.02 -4.04 -8.35
C VAL A 59 0.70 -4.81 -7.23
N GLN A 60 0.03 -4.91 -6.10
CA GLN A 60 0.45 -5.77 -4.99
C GLN A 60 -0.59 -6.88 -4.79
N GLU A 61 -0.12 -8.09 -4.65
CA GLU A 61 -0.89 -9.28 -4.35
C GLU A 61 -0.47 -9.81 -2.98
N GLN A 62 -1.42 -10.23 -2.16
CA GLN A 62 -1.18 -10.95 -0.90
C GLN A 62 -1.94 -12.26 -0.92
N ASP A 63 -1.29 -13.35 -0.57
CA ASP A 63 -1.94 -14.64 -0.33
C ASP A 63 -2.36 -14.81 1.14
N LYS A 64 -3.11 -15.88 1.43
CA LYS A 64 -3.61 -16.19 2.79
C LYS A 64 -2.50 -16.55 3.79
N LYS A 65 -1.27 -16.76 3.34
CA LYS A 65 -0.10 -17.00 4.19
C LYS A 65 0.64 -15.72 4.55
N GLY A 66 0.22 -14.58 3.97
CA GLY A 66 0.87 -13.28 4.13
C GLY A 66 2.08 -13.10 3.22
N ASN A 67 2.30 -14.00 2.24
CA ASN A 67 3.30 -13.74 1.21
C ASN A 67 2.82 -12.62 0.30
N LEU A 68 3.75 -11.78 -0.16
CA LEU A 68 3.47 -10.65 -1.02
C LEU A 68 4.18 -10.76 -2.36
N LYS A 69 3.55 -10.23 -3.39
CA LYS A 69 4.16 -9.96 -4.68
C LYS A 69 3.82 -8.54 -5.10
N ILE A 70 4.81 -7.73 -5.38
CA ILE A 70 4.65 -6.37 -5.91
C ILE A 70 5.15 -6.37 -7.34
N THR A 71 4.31 -5.92 -8.26
CA THR A 71 4.64 -5.77 -9.68
C THR A 71 4.62 -4.30 -10.03
N THR A 72 5.71 -3.80 -10.57
CA THR A 72 5.83 -2.44 -11.11
C THR A 72 6.40 -2.50 -12.51
N GLU A 73 5.80 -1.78 -13.43
CA GLU A 73 6.30 -1.61 -14.78
C GLU A 73 6.71 -0.16 -14.98
N VAL A 74 7.94 0.06 -15.47
CA VAL A 74 8.44 1.38 -15.74
C VAL A 74 8.68 1.50 -17.25
N PRO A 75 8.10 2.53 -17.91
CA PRO A 75 8.32 2.74 -19.33
C PRO A 75 9.81 2.73 -19.68
N ASN A 76 10.19 1.94 -20.68
CA ASN A 76 11.57 1.77 -21.17
C ASN A 76 12.55 1.09 -20.20
N GLN A 77 12.14 0.68 -19.01
CA GLN A 77 12.99 -0.07 -18.06
C GLN A 77 12.50 -1.51 -17.87
N GLY A 78 11.24 -1.78 -18.25
CA GLY A 78 10.64 -3.09 -18.13
C GLY A 78 9.91 -3.33 -16.82
N LYS A 79 9.65 -4.59 -16.55
CA LYS A 79 8.89 -5.07 -15.39
C LYS A 79 9.83 -5.47 -14.27
N THR A 80 9.55 -4.97 -13.06
CA THR A 80 10.19 -5.40 -11.81
C THR A 80 9.14 -6.09 -10.94
N GLU A 81 9.48 -7.24 -10.43
CA GLU A 81 8.68 -7.96 -9.44
C GLU A 81 9.49 -8.11 -8.15
N ILE A 82 8.84 -7.78 -7.03
CA ILE A 82 9.41 -7.99 -5.68
C ILE A 82 8.51 -8.99 -4.98
N TYR A 83 9.11 -10.03 -4.46
CA TYR A 83 8.43 -11.07 -3.68
C TYR A 83 8.87 -10.97 -2.23
N TYR A 84 7.92 -11.08 -1.31
CA TYR A 84 8.17 -11.32 0.11
C TYR A 84 7.58 -12.68 0.45
N VAL A 85 8.43 -13.68 0.60
CA VAL A 85 8.06 -15.08 0.83
C VAL A 85 8.94 -15.63 1.93
N ASP A 86 8.35 -16.31 2.91
CA ASP A 86 9.05 -16.88 4.05
C ASP A 86 9.96 -15.88 4.78
N LYS A 87 9.46 -14.63 4.94
CA LYS A 87 10.15 -13.50 5.59
C LYS A 87 11.42 -13.03 4.86
N LYS A 88 11.54 -13.30 3.57
CA LYS A 88 12.64 -12.87 2.73
C LYS A 88 12.14 -12.14 1.51
N PHE A 89 12.89 -11.11 1.11
CA PHE A 89 12.67 -10.38 -0.12
C PHE A 89 13.50 -10.93 -1.26
N TYR A 90 12.86 -11.04 -2.43
CA TYR A 90 13.48 -11.40 -3.68
C TYR A 90 13.10 -10.37 -4.74
N ARG A 91 14.04 -10.02 -5.59
CA ARG A 91 13.83 -9.12 -6.73
C ARG A 91 14.05 -9.86 -8.03
N CYS A 92 13.13 -9.66 -8.97
CA CYS A 92 13.18 -10.21 -10.31
C CYS A 92 13.11 -9.05 -11.32
N GLU A 93 14.15 -8.86 -12.11
CA GLU A 93 14.23 -7.83 -13.14
C GLU A 93 14.43 -8.51 -14.51
N ASN A 94 13.35 -8.62 -15.29
CA ASN A 94 13.37 -9.20 -16.64
C ASN A 94 14.03 -10.59 -16.75
N GLY A 95 14.02 -11.38 -15.64
CA GLY A 95 14.71 -12.68 -15.63
C GLY A 95 14.70 -13.35 -14.25
N PRO A 96 15.79 -14.01 -13.90
CA PRO A 96 15.88 -14.76 -12.64
C PRO A 96 15.73 -13.85 -11.42
N CYS A 97 15.13 -14.42 -10.36
CA CYS A 97 14.96 -13.75 -9.09
C CYS A 97 16.20 -13.93 -8.21
N THR A 98 16.63 -12.89 -7.54
CA THR A 98 17.72 -12.92 -6.56
C THR A 98 17.22 -12.41 -5.22
N GLU A 99 17.78 -12.97 -4.12
CA GLU A 99 17.50 -12.47 -2.78
C GLU A 99 17.99 -11.02 -2.65
N ASP A 100 17.13 -10.11 -2.19
CA ASP A 100 17.46 -8.69 -2.03
C ASP A 100 17.93 -8.43 -0.59
N ALA A 101 19.25 -8.47 -0.39
CA ALA A 101 19.84 -8.28 0.93
C ALA A 101 19.51 -6.91 1.53
N THR A 102 19.41 -5.87 0.71
CA THR A 102 19.11 -4.50 1.19
C THR A 102 17.69 -4.41 1.76
N LEU A 103 16.72 -5.03 1.08
CA LEU A 103 15.34 -5.09 1.58
C LEU A 103 15.23 -5.98 2.81
N ASN A 104 15.96 -7.08 2.84
CA ASN A 104 15.98 -7.99 3.98
C ASN A 104 16.56 -7.33 5.22
N GLU A 105 17.63 -6.56 5.10
CA GLU A 105 18.20 -5.79 6.21
C GLU A 105 17.22 -4.71 6.72
N ALA A 106 16.55 -4.00 5.81
CA ALA A 106 15.60 -2.96 6.15
C ALA A 106 14.33 -3.49 6.84
N ALA A 107 13.98 -4.75 6.58
CA ALA A 107 12.74 -5.38 7.06
C ALA A 107 12.97 -6.50 8.08
N ALA A 108 14.19 -6.67 8.57
CA ALA A 108 14.60 -7.84 9.38
C ALA A 108 13.69 -8.14 10.60
N ASP A 109 12.95 -7.14 11.11
CA ASP A 109 12.06 -7.27 12.25
C ASP A 109 10.61 -6.81 11.95
N THR A 110 10.22 -6.68 10.66
CA THR A 110 8.98 -5.98 10.31
C THR A 110 8.02 -6.88 9.53
N ASP A 111 6.86 -7.17 10.12
CA ASP A 111 5.66 -7.57 9.38
C ASP A 111 5.00 -6.31 8.81
N MET A 112 5.22 -6.05 7.51
CA MET A 112 4.80 -4.81 6.85
C MET A 112 3.27 -4.60 6.89
N VAL A 113 2.49 -5.66 6.72
CA VAL A 113 1.02 -5.57 6.78
C VAL A 113 0.57 -5.24 8.19
N LYS A 114 1.15 -5.93 9.18
CA LYS A 114 0.87 -5.64 10.59
C LYS A 114 1.31 -4.23 10.97
N GLN A 115 2.49 -3.79 10.56
CA GLN A 115 2.97 -2.43 10.84
C GLN A 115 2.00 -1.38 10.29
N PHE A 116 1.52 -1.55 9.06
CA PHE A 116 0.53 -0.65 8.48
C PHE A 116 -0.77 -0.63 9.28
N GLN A 117 -1.27 -1.80 9.67
CA GLN A 117 -2.47 -1.90 10.48
C GLN A 117 -2.30 -1.27 11.87
N ASP A 118 -1.15 -1.49 12.52
CA ASP A 118 -0.82 -0.89 13.80
C ASP A 118 -0.78 0.65 13.70
N GLN A 119 -0.23 1.20 12.60
CA GLN A 119 -0.22 2.64 12.33
C GLN A 119 -1.64 3.19 12.17
N LEU A 120 -2.51 2.53 11.43
CA LEU A 120 -3.92 2.92 11.30
C LEU A 120 -4.64 2.88 12.66
N GLN A 121 -4.40 1.86 13.46
CA GLN A 121 -4.99 1.75 14.80
C GLN A 121 -4.48 2.82 15.76
N GLN A 122 -3.20 3.18 15.70
CA GLN A 122 -2.63 4.27 16.51
C GLN A 122 -3.19 5.64 16.12
N ALA A 123 -3.46 5.83 14.85
CA ALA A 123 -3.99 7.11 14.32
C ALA A 123 -5.53 7.23 14.42
N LYS A 124 -6.23 6.22 14.94
CA LYS A 124 -7.71 6.16 15.00
C LYS A 124 -8.35 7.37 15.70
N ASP A 125 -7.69 7.90 16.74
CA ASP A 125 -8.21 9.01 17.53
C ASP A 125 -8.11 10.36 16.78
N ALA A 126 -7.33 10.42 15.68
CA ALA A 126 -7.23 11.56 14.79
C ALA A 126 -8.09 11.40 13.53
N ALA A 127 -8.79 10.29 13.38
CA ALA A 127 -9.62 10.02 12.22
C ALA A 127 -10.93 10.82 12.28
N LYS A 128 -11.22 11.57 11.21
CA LYS A 128 -12.45 12.32 11.04
C LYS A 128 -13.37 11.60 10.07
N TYR A 129 -14.60 11.30 10.50
CA TYR A 129 -15.62 10.74 9.61
C TYR A 129 -16.11 11.80 8.61
N LEU A 130 -16.12 11.47 7.33
CA LEU A 130 -16.55 12.35 6.26
C LEU A 130 -17.92 11.96 5.67
N GLY A 131 -18.45 10.79 6.00
CA GLY A 131 -19.69 10.28 5.44
C GLY A 131 -19.51 8.96 4.70
N GLU A 132 -20.43 8.67 3.79
CA GLU A 132 -20.39 7.48 2.94
C GLU A 132 -20.19 7.90 1.49
N GLU A 133 -19.28 7.23 0.80
CA GLU A 133 -18.99 7.44 -0.62
C GLU A 133 -18.98 6.11 -1.38
N SER A 134 -19.15 6.17 -2.69
CA SER A 134 -19.02 4.99 -3.56
C SER A 134 -17.57 4.53 -3.65
N CYS A 135 -17.36 3.22 -3.58
CA CYS A 135 -16.06 2.58 -3.74
C CYS A 135 -16.20 1.26 -4.54
N SER A 136 -15.09 0.57 -4.80
CA SER A 136 -15.11 -0.72 -5.53
C SER A 136 -15.94 -1.81 -4.82
N ALA A 137 -16.04 -1.75 -3.49
CA ALA A 137 -16.86 -2.66 -2.67
C ALA A 137 -18.34 -2.23 -2.55
N GLY A 138 -18.79 -1.17 -3.26
CA GLY A 138 -20.14 -0.61 -3.19
C GLY A 138 -20.18 0.73 -2.45
N THR A 139 -20.75 0.78 -1.25
CA THR A 139 -20.73 1.95 -0.37
C THR A 139 -19.70 1.76 0.72
N CYS A 140 -18.82 2.73 0.89
CA CYS A 140 -17.78 2.74 1.90
C CYS A 140 -17.95 3.88 2.88
N GLU A 141 -17.60 3.65 4.14
CA GLU A 141 -17.36 4.72 5.09
C GLU A 141 -16.08 5.46 4.71
N THR A 142 -16.16 6.79 4.61
CA THR A 142 -15.02 7.63 4.25
C THR A 142 -14.49 8.36 5.49
N TRP A 143 -13.20 8.26 5.67
CA TRP A 143 -12.48 8.85 6.80
C TRP A 143 -11.29 9.67 6.32
N GLU A 144 -11.00 10.76 7.00
CA GLU A 144 -9.81 11.58 6.79
C GLU A 144 -8.85 11.41 7.97
N MET A 145 -7.59 11.19 7.68
CA MET A 145 -6.55 11.05 8.68
C MET A 145 -5.20 11.43 8.09
N GLY A 146 -4.51 12.40 8.70
CA GLY A 146 -3.21 12.87 8.20
C GLY A 146 -3.24 13.45 6.78
N GLY A 147 -4.37 14.05 6.35
CA GLY A 147 -4.54 14.59 5.00
C GLY A 147 -4.77 13.53 3.92
N GLN A 148 -5.01 12.29 4.32
CA GLN A 148 -5.36 11.18 3.43
C GLN A 148 -6.80 10.75 3.66
N LYS A 149 -7.45 10.25 2.60
CA LYS A 149 -8.79 9.67 2.69
C LYS A 149 -8.71 8.15 2.66
N TYR A 150 -9.42 7.54 3.58
CA TYR A 150 -9.55 6.09 3.73
C TYR A 150 -10.99 5.69 3.53
N PHE A 151 -11.21 4.69 2.70
CA PHE A 151 -12.53 4.14 2.39
C PHE A 151 -12.62 2.73 2.94
N LEU A 152 -13.51 2.52 3.89
CA LEU A 152 -13.71 1.22 4.53
C LEU A 152 -15.02 0.61 4.04
N ASP A 153 -14.97 -0.66 3.66
CA ASP A 153 -16.16 -1.42 3.30
C ASP A 153 -17.04 -1.73 4.53
N LYS A 154 -18.18 -2.36 4.31
CA LYS A 154 -19.13 -2.76 5.38
C LYS A 154 -18.53 -3.67 6.45
N ASP A 155 -17.44 -4.35 6.16
CA ASP A 155 -16.73 -5.24 7.07
C ASP A 155 -15.53 -4.52 7.71
N HIS A 156 -15.46 -3.18 7.57
CA HIS A 156 -14.36 -2.31 8.02
C HIS A 156 -13.00 -2.64 7.41
N ARG A 157 -12.97 -3.28 6.24
CA ARG A 157 -11.74 -3.53 5.51
C ARG A 157 -11.42 -2.35 4.60
N LEU A 158 -10.15 -2.06 4.44
CA LEU A 158 -9.69 -0.99 3.57
C LEU A 158 -10.01 -1.32 2.11
N SER A 159 -10.83 -0.49 1.44
CA SER A 159 -11.20 -0.64 0.03
C SER A 159 -10.46 0.34 -0.88
N ARG A 160 -10.19 1.56 -0.38
CA ARG A 160 -9.47 2.60 -1.13
C ARG A 160 -8.69 3.50 -0.20
N VAL A 161 -7.55 4.00 -0.67
CA VAL A 161 -6.81 5.12 -0.08
C VAL A 161 -6.58 6.17 -1.15
N VAL A 162 -6.81 7.44 -0.81
CA VAL A 162 -6.43 8.59 -1.65
C VAL A 162 -5.49 9.47 -0.84
N ALA A 163 -4.32 9.73 -1.38
CA ALA A 163 -3.27 10.48 -0.70
C ALA A 163 -2.56 11.44 -1.65
N SER A 164 -2.10 12.57 -1.12
CA SER A 164 -1.11 13.38 -1.83
C SER A 164 0.25 12.70 -1.77
N ALA A 165 0.93 12.60 -2.88
CA ALA A 165 2.23 11.96 -3.02
C ALA A 165 3.15 12.81 -3.90
N THR A 166 4.41 12.45 -3.93
CA THR A 166 5.35 12.96 -4.94
C THR A 166 5.51 11.89 -6.00
N ASN A 167 5.30 12.25 -7.26
CA ASN A 167 5.54 11.34 -8.38
C ASN A 167 7.02 10.95 -8.37
N PRO A 168 7.36 9.66 -8.23
CA PRO A 168 8.75 9.23 -8.08
C PRO A 168 9.62 9.44 -9.33
N TYR A 169 9.00 9.77 -10.47
CA TYR A 169 9.70 9.96 -11.75
C TYR A 169 9.85 11.43 -12.15
N THR A 170 8.83 12.26 -11.88
CA THR A 170 8.86 13.69 -12.20
C THR A 170 9.26 14.55 -11.02
N ASN A 171 9.19 14.00 -9.81
CA ASN A 171 9.40 14.69 -8.55
C ASN A 171 8.37 15.82 -8.30
N GLU A 172 7.22 15.75 -8.96
CA GLU A 172 6.13 16.70 -8.82
C GLU A 172 5.04 16.18 -7.87
N PRO A 173 4.32 17.08 -7.16
CA PRO A 173 3.16 16.69 -6.37
C PRO A 173 2.10 16.04 -7.27
N THR A 174 1.51 14.96 -6.80
CA THR A 174 0.45 14.23 -7.50
C THR A 174 -0.50 13.61 -6.48
N GLU A 175 -1.68 13.21 -6.95
CA GLU A 175 -2.58 12.36 -6.17
C GLU A 175 -2.25 10.89 -6.45
N MET A 176 -2.18 10.13 -5.39
CA MET A 176 -2.03 8.67 -5.44
C MET A 176 -3.33 8.02 -4.96
N THR A 177 -3.85 7.11 -5.75
CA THR A 177 -5.00 6.28 -5.38
C THR A 177 -4.59 4.83 -5.34
N THR A 178 -4.87 4.17 -4.21
CA THR A 178 -4.74 2.72 -4.05
C THR A 178 -6.12 2.11 -3.87
N GLU A 179 -6.51 1.22 -4.76
CA GLU A 179 -7.73 0.39 -4.65
C GLU A 179 -7.36 -1.00 -4.14
N VAL A 180 -8.16 -1.55 -3.22
CA VAL A 180 -7.96 -2.88 -2.64
C VAL A 180 -9.15 -3.75 -2.94
N GLU A 181 -8.92 -4.92 -3.50
CA GLU A 181 -9.92 -5.93 -3.82
C GLU A 181 -9.61 -7.23 -3.06
N TYR A 182 -10.49 -7.62 -2.14
CA TYR A 182 -10.37 -8.88 -1.42
C TYR A 182 -10.90 -10.01 -2.29
N LYS A 183 -9.98 -10.85 -2.74
CA LYS A 183 -10.27 -12.01 -3.60
C LYS A 183 -9.26 -13.12 -3.37
N ASP A 184 -9.57 -14.31 -3.84
CA ASP A 184 -8.66 -15.43 -3.73
C ASP A 184 -7.41 -15.21 -4.59
N VAL A 185 -6.25 -15.19 -3.94
CA VAL A 185 -4.94 -15.10 -4.57
C VAL A 185 -4.25 -16.44 -4.37
N PRO A 186 -3.80 -17.11 -5.44
CA PRO A 186 -3.04 -18.34 -5.33
C PRO A 186 -1.80 -18.16 -4.47
N GLU A 187 -1.31 -19.25 -3.87
CA GLU A 187 -0.09 -19.22 -3.09
C GLU A 187 1.07 -18.59 -3.87
N ILE A 188 1.61 -17.51 -3.33
CA ILE A 188 2.71 -16.77 -3.94
C ILE A 188 4.03 -17.51 -3.66
N LYS A 189 4.76 -17.78 -4.72
CA LYS A 189 6.08 -18.44 -4.68
C LYS A 189 7.06 -17.66 -5.53
N VAL A 190 8.31 -17.63 -5.09
CA VAL A 190 9.38 -17.06 -5.91
C VAL A 190 9.59 -17.98 -7.14
N PRO A 191 9.56 -17.44 -8.37
CA PRO A 191 9.86 -18.23 -9.55
C PRO A 191 11.22 -18.89 -9.44
N GLN A 192 11.26 -20.20 -9.66
CA GLN A 192 12.53 -20.92 -9.75
C GLN A 192 13.14 -20.69 -11.14
N THR A 193 14.40 -20.39 -11.19
CA THR A 193 15.20 -20.28 -12.42
C THR A 193 15.50 -21.65 -12.99
#